data_69bddc4cc2c8b2a2f9b957bee4939488
#
_entry.id   69bddc4cc2c8b2a2f9b957bee4939488
#
_cell.length_a   1.000
_cell.length_b   1.000
_cell.length_c   1.000
_cell.angle_alpha   90.00
_cell.angle_beta   90.00
_cell.angle_gamma   90.00
#
_symmetry.space_group_name_H-M   'P 1'
#
loop_
_entity.id
_entity.type
_entity.pdbx_description
1 polymer ?
#
loop_
_entity_poly.entity_id
_entity_poly.type
_entity_poly.pdbx_seq_one_letter_code
_entity_poly.pdbx_strand_id
1 'polypeptide(L)'
;RIRKNFGRLPKVMRLPKLIETQLNSYAEFLQSDVPADKRNKQGLEEVFQTLFPITSVSGNAALEYVSYELGNPGYTVQECLIQGLSYSAPLRIKVRLVIYDRETNFEKVKDVKEGEVFMGEVPLMTNDGSFIVNGTERVVVNQLHRSPGVFYDHDRGKTHSSGKVLYSARIIPY
;
A
#
# COMPACT_ATOMS: atom_id res chain seq x y z
N ARG A 1 -15.38 -53.49 -2.01
CA ARG A 1 -15.53 -52.25 -1.20
C ARG A 1 -14.23 -51.46 -1.29
N ILE A 2 -14.27 -50.26 -1.88
CA ILE A 2 -13.11 -49.37 -1.95
C ILE A 2 -12.94 -48.72 -0.59
N ARG A 3 -11.83 -48.98 0.08
CA ARG A 3 -11.50 -48.31 1.36
C ARG A 3 -10.81 -46.97 1.09
N LYS A 4 -11.34 -45.90 1.64
CA LYS A 4 -10.68 -44.57 1.62
C LYS A 4 -9.52 -44.56 2.61
N ASN A 5 -8.35 -44.16 2.16
CA ASN A 5 -7.17 -43.99 3.02
C ASN A 5 -7.00 -42.51 3.31
N PHE A 6 -7.40 -42.09 4.50
CA PHE A 6 -7.30 -40.69 4.94
C PHE A 6 -5.85 -40.24 5.25
N GLY A 7 -4.90 -41.17 5.40
CA GLY A 7 -3.48 -40.84 5.58
C GLY A 7 -2.76 -40.41 4.29
N ARG A 8 -3.40 -40.55 3.12
CA ARG A 8 -2.86 -40.20 1.80
C ARG A 8 -3.79 -39.24 1.03
N LEU A 9 -4.31 -38.25 1.70
CA LEU A 9 -5.08 -37.23 1.02
C LEU A 9 -4.16 -36.38 0.13
N PRO A 10 -4.57 -36.07 -1.10
CA PRO A 10 -3.81 -35.17 -1.94
C PRO A 10 -3.77 -33.77 -1.26
N LYS A 11 -2.67 -33.05 -1.46
CA LYS A 11 -2.56 -31.65 -1.00
C LYS A 11 -3.63 -30.84 -1.71
N VAL A 12 -4.64 -30.37 -0.97
CA VAL A 12 -5.73 -29.55 -1.49
C VAL A 12 -5.29 -28.11 -1.64
N MET A 13 -4.40 -27.65 -0.75
CA MET A 13 -3.87 -26.27 -0.78
C MET A 13 -2.43 -26.24 -0.24
N ARG A 14 -1.71 -25.24 -0.63
CA ARG A 14 -0.38 -24.96 -0.09
C ARG A 14 -0.52 -24.49 1.36
N LEU A 15 0.40 -24.93 2.23
CA LEU A 15 0.50 -24.37 3.57
C LEU A 15 0.92 -22.90 3.48
N PRO A 16 0.10 -21.94 3.96
CA PRO A 16 0.50 -20.54 3.97
C PRO A 16 1.64 -20.32 4.98
N LYS A 17 2.53 -19.41 4.67
CA LYS A 17 3.51 -18.92 5.64
C LYS A 17 2.79 -18.02 6.65
N LEU A 18 3.11 -18.15 7.93
CA LEU A 18 2.45 -17.36 8.98
C LEU A 18 2.63 -15.84 8.81
N ILE A 19 3.76 -15.43 8.22
CA ILE A 19 4.10 -14.01 7.97
C ILE A 19 3.80 -13.56 6.53
N GLU A 20 3.17 -14.40 5.72
CA GLU A 20 2.93 -14.11 4.29
C GLU A 20 2.07 -12.86 4.10
N THR A 21 1.09 -12.64 4.95
CA THR A 21 0.25 -11.43 4.92
C THR A 21 1.07 -10.17 5.12
N GLN A 22 2.00 -10.18 6.05
CA GLN A 22 2.90 -9.05 6.33
C GLN A 22 3.78 -8.74 5.12
N LEU A 23 4.48 -9.77 4.63
CA LEU A 23 5.43 -9.63 3.52
C LEU A 23 4.74 -9.18 2.23
N ASN A 24 3.64 -9.84 1.86
CA ASN A 24 2.93 -9.53 0.62
C ASN A 24 2.31 -8.14 0.66
N SER A 25 1.66 -7.78 1.77
CA SER A 25 1.05 -6.46 1.93
C SER A 25 2.07 -5.33 1.75
N TYR A 26 3.26 -5.47 2.32
CA TYR A 26 4.28 -4.44 2.21
C TYR A 26 4.97 -4.44 0.84
N ALA A 27 5.16 -5.61 0.24
CA ALA A 27 5.67 -5.72 -1.13
C ALA A 27 4.70 -5.09 -2.15
N GLU A 28 3.40 -5.30 -1.98
CA GLU A 28 2.36 -4.67 -2.80
C GLU A 28 2.29 -3.16 -2.59
N PHE A 29 2.53 -2.69 -1.36
CA PHE A 29 2.57 -1.26 -1.05
C PHE A 29 3.75 -0.57 -1.73
N LEU A 30 4.95 -1.15 -1.64
CA LEU A 30 6.18 -0.57 -2.19
C LEU A 30 6.34 -0.81 -3.69
N GLN A 31 5.89 -1.94 -4.21
CA GLN A 31 6.06 -2.38 -5.60
C GLN A 31 7.49 -2.14 -6.14
N SER A 32 8.50 -2.32 -5.28
CA SER A 32 9.91 -2.03 -5.61
C SER A 32 10.45 -2.90 -6.75
N ASP A 33 10.03 -4.15 -6.79
CA ASP A 33 10.51 -5.15 -7.77
C ASP A 33 9.77 -5.08 -9.11
N VAL A 34 8.74 -4.21 -9.20
CA VAL A 34 7.92 -4.07 -10.40
C VAL A 34 8.41 -2.86 -11.20
N PRO A 35 8.70 -3.03 -12.51
CA PRO A 35 9.02 -1.91 -13.39
C PRO A 35 7.92 -0.83 -13.35
N ALA A 36 8.31 0.44 -13.44
CA ALA A 36 7.38 1.57 -13.32
C ALA A 36 6.15 1.47 -14.23
N ASP A 37 6.35 0.99 -15.46
CA ASP A 37 5.28 0.85 -16.48
C ASP A 37 4.25 -0.24 -16.15
N LYS A 38 4.58 -1.15 -15.23
CA LYS A 38 3.74 -2.31 -14.89
C LYS A 38 3.20 -2.26 -13.46
N ARG A 39 3.43 -1.16 -12.75
CA ARG A 39 2.93 -0.99 -11.39
C ARG A 39 1.41 -0.86 -11.39
N ASN A 40 0.80 -1.53 -10.42
CA ASN A 40 -0.63 -1.39 -10.17
C ASN A 40 -0.90 -0.06 -9.45
N LYS A 41 -2.07 0.50 -9.69
CA LYS A 41 -2.53 1.69 -8.96
C LYS A 41 -2.92 1.32 -7.52
N GLN A 42 -1.91 1.08 -6.68
CA GLN A 42 -2.01 0.68 -5.28
C GLN A 42 -0.84 1.24 -4.47
N GLY A 43 -1.04 1.42 -3.17
CA GLY A 43 0.02 1.83 -2.25
C GLY A 43 0.67 3.16 -2.61
N LEU A 44 2.00 3.20 -2.70
CA LEU A 44 2.75 4.43 -3.02
C LEU A 44 2.42 4.98 -4.41
N GLU A 45 2.24 4.11 -5.41
CA GLU A 45 1.90 4.53 -6.76
C GLU A 45 0.56 5.29 -6.80
N GLU A 46 -0.45 4.79 -6.09
CA GLU A 46 -1.76 5.45 -6.00
C GLU A 46 -1.66 6.82 -5.31
N VAL A 47 -0.86 6.92 -4.25
CA VAL A 47 -0.65 8.18 -3.53
C VAL A 47 -0.05 9.23 -4.46
N PHE A 48 1.00 8.88 -5.19
CA PHE A 48 1.62 9.82 -6.13
C PHE A 48 0.69 10.19 -7.28
N GLN A 49 0.00 9.23 -7.88
CA GLN A 49 -0.97 9.51 -8.95
C GLN A 49 -2.16 10.36 -8.50
N THR A 50 -2.50 10.34 -7.21
CA THR A 50 -3.59 11.15 -6.66
C THR A 50 -3.14 12.57 -6.32
N LEU A 51 -1.90 12.71 -5.83
CA LEU A 51 -1.33 14.02 -5.47
C LEU A 51 -0.94 14.84 -6.69
N PHE A 52 -0.47 14.20 -7.73
CA PHE A 52 -0.05 14.86 -8.97
C PHE A 52 -1.16 14.78 -10.05
N PRO A 53 -1.24 15.77 -10.95
CA PRO A 53 -0.35 16.91 -11.13
C PRO A 53 -0.60 18.03 -10.10
N ILE A 54 0.46 18.69 -9.66
CA ILE A 54 0.39 19.90 -8.83
C ILE A 54 0.48 21.09 -9.76
N THR A 55 -0.59 21.87 -9.85
CA THR A 55 -0.65 23.05 -10.70
C THR A 55 -0.31 24.33 -9.92
N SER A 56 0.38 25.24 -10.58
CA SER A 56 0.64 26.56 -10.05
C SER A 56 -0.66 27.38 -9.89
N VAL A 57 -0.74 28.24 -8.89
CA VAL A 57 -1.88 29.14 -8.67
C VAL A 57 -2.16 30.02 -9.90
N SER A 58 -1.13 30.40 -10.65
CA SER A 58 -1.25 31.18 -11.89
C SER A 58 -1.59 30.33 -13.12
N GLY A 59 -1.66 29.03 -13.02
CA GLY A 59 -1.94 28.10 -14.12
C GLY A 59 -0.82 27.96 -15.16
N ASN A 60 0.32 28.65 -14.96
CA ASN A 60 1.41 28.70 -15.94
C ASN A 60 2.41 27.55 -15.85
N ALA A 61 2.31 26.71 -14.84
CA ALA A 61 3.17 25.56 -14.65
C ALA A 61 2.41 24.41 -13.98
N ALA A 62 2.75 23.19 -14.34
CA ALA A 62 2.30 21.97 -13.70
C ALA A 62 3.48 21.04 -13.41
N LEU A 63 3.48 20.45 -12.23
CA LEU A 63 4.44 19.42 -11.85
C LEU A 63 3.75 18.08 -11.97
N GLU A 64 4.23 17.24 -12.87
CA GLU A 64 3.70 15.91 -13.16
C GLU A 64 4.58 14.83 -12.53
N TYR A 65 3.96 13.77 -12.06
CA TYR A 65 4.63 12.57 -11.60
C TYR A 65 4.96 11.66 -12.78
N VAL A 66 6.16 11.10 -12.78
CA VAL A 66 6.61 10.14 -13.81
C VAL A 66 6.77 8.75 -13.19
N SER A 67 7.61 8.62 -12.19
CA SER A 67 7.88 7.35 -11.50
C SER A 67 8.56 7.59 -10.15
N TYR A 68 8.61 6.58 -9.31
CA TYR A 68 9.45 6.58 -8.12
C TYR A 68 10.44 5.42 -8.14
N GLU A 69 11.53 5.59 -7.43
CA GLU A 69 12.55 4.56 -7.24
C GLU A 69 12.97 4.52 -5.77
N LEU A 70 13.15 3.30 -5.27
CA LEU A 70 13.76 3.05 -3.98
C LEU A 70 15.24 2.72 -4.20
N GLY A 71 16.10 3.45 -3.54
CA GLY A 71 17.53 3.18 -3.57
C GLY A 71 17.91 1.99 -2.69
N ASN A 72 19.19 1.66 -2.69
CA ASN A 72 19.71 0.63 -1.80
C ASN A 72 19.77 1.14 -0.36
N PRO A 73 19.51 0.28 0.63
CA PRO A 73 19.72 0.64 2.03
C PRO A 73 21.18 0.97 2.30
N GLY A 74 21.41 2.00 3.12
CA GLY A 74 22.76 2.44 3.46
C GLY A 74 23.48 1.50 4.44
N TYR A 75 22.72 0.75 5.24
CA TYR A 75 23.20 -0.17 6.26
C TYR A 75 22.50 -1.51 6.18
N THR A 76 23.20 -2.55 6.61
CA THR A 76 22.60 -3.88 6.74
C THR A 76 21.70 -3.96 7.98
N VAL A 77 20.84 -4.97 8.02
CA VAL A 77 19.97 -5.25 9.18
C VAL A 77 20.75 -5.36 10.48
N GLN A 78 21.90 -6.07 10.46
CA GLN A 78 22.74 -6.26 11.64
C GLN A 78 23.41 -4.97 12.10
N GLU A 79 23.91 -4.17 11.18
CA GLU A 79 24.50 -2.87 11.50
C GLU A 79 23.46 -1.93 12.13
N CYS A 80 22.24 -1.91 11.62
CA CYS A 80 21.15 -1.11 12.18
C CYS A 80 20.82 -1.52 13.62
N LEU A 81 20.81 -2.81 13.92
CA LEU A 81 20.56 -3.32 15.27
C LEU A 81 21.70 -2.96 16.26
N ILE A 82 22.95 -3.06 15.82
CA ILE A 82 24.13 -2.80 16.68
C ILE A 82 24.31 -1.29 16.90
N GLN A 83 24.15 -0.50 15.84
CA GLN A 83 24.42 0.94 15.89
C GLN A 83 23.21 1.78 16.31
N GLY A 84 22.04 1.16 16.50
CA GLY A 84 20.82 1.87 16.87
C GLY A 84 20.21 2.68 15.72
N LEU A 85 20.40 2.24 14.48
CA LEU A 85 19.89 2.90 13.26
C LEU A 85 18.58 2.28 12.80
N SER A 86 17.93 2.97 11.87
CA SER A 86 16.74 2.45 11.20
C SER A 86 17.11 1.81 9.85
N TYR A 87 16.51 0.64 9.57
CA TYR A 87 16.68 -0.03 8.29
C TYR A 87 15.75 0.59 7.27
N SER A 88 16.28 1.44 6.39
CA SER A 88 15.54 2.25 5.44
C SER A 88 16.25 2.36 4.09
N ALA A 89 15.50 2.73 3.08
CA ALA A 89 16.02 3.05 1.76
C ALA A 89 15.58 4.44 1.32
N PRO A 90 16.43 5.18 0.59
CA PRO A 90 16.07 6.49 0.06
C PRO A 90 15.00 6.35 -1.02
N LEU A 91 13.93 7.14 -0.90
CA LEU A 91 12.88 7.27 -1.89
C LEU A 91 13.14 8.48 -2.77
N ARG A 92 13.22 8.28 -4.06
CA ARG A 92 13.34 9.33 -5.08
C ARG A 92 12.15 9.26 -6.01
N ILE A 93 11.64 10.42 -6.38
CA ILE A 93 10.62 10.52 -7.41
C ILE A 93 11.16 11.24 -8.62
N LYS A 94 10.82 10.75 -9.78
CA LYS A 94 11.06 11.41 -11.06
C LYS A 94 9.83 12.25 -11.39
N VAL A 95 10.03 13.53 -11.52
CA VAL A 95 8.98 14.51 -11.80
C VAL A 95 9.29 15.26 -13.08
N ARG A 96 8.23 15.76 -13.70
CA ARG A 96 8.29 16.56 -14.91
C ARG A 96 7.61 17.90 -14.63
N LEU A 97 8.37 18.99 -14.79
CA LEU A 97 7.84 20.33 -14.73
C LEU A 97 7.47 20.77 -16.15
N VAL A 98 6.19 21.01 -16.35
CA VAL A 98 5.64 21.52 -17.62
C VAL A 98 5.33 23.01 -17.42
N ILE A 99 5.90 23.84 -18.28
CA ILE A 99 5.70 25.28 -18.27
C ILE A 99 4.86 25.65 -19.50
N TYR A 100 3.74 26.30 -19.26
CA TYR A 100 2.80 26.72 -20.30
C TYR A 100 3.05 28.16 -20.74
N ASP A 101 2.75 28.43 -22.01
CA ASP A 101 2.89 29.76 -22.58
C ASP A 101 1.67 30.63 -22.25
N ARG A 102 1.94 31.85 -21.74
CA ARG A 102 0.90 32.82 -21.42
C ARG A 102 0.23 33.43 -22.65
N GLU A 103 0.95 33.53 -23.78
CA GLU A 103 0.44 34.12 -25.00
C GLU A 103 -0.67 33.29 -25.67
N THR A 104 -0.71 32.01 -25.39
CA THR A 104 -1.69 31.05 -25.94
C THR A 104 -2.74 30.61 -24.92
N ASN A 105 -3.02 31.39 -23.86
CA ASN A 105 -3.93 31.03 -22.76
C ASN A 105 -3.60 29.66 -22.12
N PHE A 106 -2.31 29.34 -21.98
CA PHE A 106 -1.82 28.09 -21.39
C PHE A 106 -2.14 26.81 -22.17
N GLU A 107 -2.51 26.91 -23.46
CA GLU A 107 -2.77 25.74 -24.31
C GLU A 107 -1.50 25.09 -24.88
N LYS A 108 -0.39 25.87 -25.01
CA LYS A 108 0.87 25.37 -25.55
C LYS A 108 1.92 25.23 -24.47
N VAL A 109 2.62 24.10 -24.52
CA VAL A 109 3.78 23.83 -23.67
C VAL A 109 4.95 24.63 -24.19
N LYS A 110 5.56 25.46 -23.34
CA LYS A 110 6.74 26.28 -23.65
C LYS A 110 8.04 25.53 -23.39
N ASP A 111 8.10 24.84 -22.24
CA ASP A 111 9.29 24.11 -21.82
C ASP A 111 8.90 22.92 -20.94
N VAL A 112 9.70 21.86 -20.99
CA VAL A 112 9.54 20.66 -20.16
C VAL A 112 10.87 20.32 -19.54
N LYS A 113 10.91 20.25 -18.20
CA LYS A 113 12.11 19.86 -17.45
C LYS A 113 11.82 18.63 -16.61
N GLU A 114 12.64 17.60 -16.73
CA GLU A 114 12.59 16.42 -15.88
C GLU A 114 13.71 16.46 -14.85
N GLY A 115 13.43 15.95 -13.67
CA GLY A 115 14.40 15.86 -12.60
C GLY A 115 14.00 14.82 -11.56
N GLU A 116 14.98 14.36 -10.80
CA GLU A 116 14.77 13.49 -9.65
C GLU A 116 14.77 14.31 -8.36
N VAL A 117 13.83 14.02 -7.49
CA VAL A 117 13.68 14.67 -6.21
C VAL A 117 13.75 13.62 -5.10
N PHE A 118 14.63 13.87 -4.13
CA PHE A 118 14.68 13.06 -2.92
C PHE A 118 13.51 13.39 -2.01
N MET A 119 12.69 12.40 -1.67
CA MET A 119 11.50 12.57 -0.84
C MET A 119 11.72 12.22 0.62
N GLY A 120 12.78 11.49 0.93
CA GLY A 120 13.09 11.00 2.25
C GLY A 120 13.46 9.53 2.24
N GLU A 121 13.44 8.92 3.43
CA GLU A 121 13.73 7.51 3.60
C GLU A 121 12.45 6.74 3.95
N VAL A 122 12.31 5.58 3.34
CA VAL A 122 11.20 4.66 3.61
C VAL A 122 11.77 3.45 4.37
N PRO A 123 11.16 3.06 5.50
CA PRO A 123 11.60 1.87 6.23
C PRO A 123 11.42 0.63 5.35
N LEU A 124 12.36 -0.28 5.42
CA LEU A 124 12.31 -1.56 4.72
C LEU A 124 11.91 -2.68 5.68
N MET A 125 11.12 -3.61 5.17
CA MET A 125 10.76 -4.81 5.90
C MET A 125 11.86 -5.86 5.75
N THR A 126 12.20 -6.53 6.85
CA THR A 126 13.12 -7.67 6.84
C THR A 126 12.43 -8.92 6.28
N ASN A 127 13.21 -9.96 5.99
CA ASN A 127 12.67 -11.24 5.52
C ASN A 127 11.76 -11.93 6.55
N ASP A 128 11.86 -11.54 7.82
CA ASP A 128 11.06 -12.04 8.93
C ASP A 128 9.76 -11.24 9.14
N GLY A 129 9.49 -10.26 8.30
CA GLY A 129 8.29 -9.43 8.37
C GLY A 129 8.34 -8.34 9.44
N SER A 130 9.53 -7.98 9.91
CA SER A 130 9.76 -6.95 10.92
C SER A 130 10.35 -5.68 10.33
N PHE A 131 10.28 -4.58 11.08
CA PHE A 131 10.94 -3.31 10.80
C PHE A 131 11.97 -3.03 11.89
N ILE A 132 13.09 -2.44 11.50
CA ILE A 132 14.10 -1.98 12.47
C ILE A 132 14.06 -0.46 12.52
N VAL A 133 13.67 0.05 13.68
CA VAL A 133 13.53 1.48 13.94
C VAL A 133 14.40 1.83 15.15
N ASN A 134 15.40 2.68 14.93
CA ASN A 134 16.34 3.08 15.97
C ASN A 134 16.98 1.91 16.72
N GLY A 135 17.35 0.86 16.00
CA GLY A 135 17.94 -0.36 16.55
C GLY A 135 16.96 -1.30 17.26
N THR A 136 15.67 -0.99 17.26
CA THR A 136 14.62 -1.83 17.86
C THR A 136 13.84 -2.53 16.77
N GLU A 137 13.73 -3.85 16.88
CA GLU A 137 12.89 -4.63 15.96
C GLU A 137 11.42 -4.51 16.34
N ARG A 138 10.58 -4.17 15.37
CA ARG A 138 9.14 -3.93 15.53
C ARG A 138 8.36 -4.68 14.47
N VAL A 139 7.16 -5.10 14.81
CA VAL A 139 6.24 -5.80 13.92
C VAL A 139 4.91 -5.07 13.91
N VAL A 140 4.33 -4.91 12.71
CA VAL A 140 2.97 -4.41 12.56
C VAL A 140 2.01 -5.56 12.82
N VAL A 141 1.15 -5.43 13.82
CA VAL A 141 0.17 -6.45 14.19
C VAL A 141 -1.14 -6.17 13.46
N ASN A 142 -1.62 -7.15 12.70
CA ASN A 142 -2.90 -7.06 12.03
C ASN A 142 -4.05 -7.12 13.03
N GLN A 143 -5.00 -6.20 12.90
CA GLN A 143 -6.20 -6.17 13.71
C GLN A 143 -7.40 -6.61 12.87
N LEU A 144 -8.14 -7.60 13.37
CA LEU A 144 -9.39 -8.02 12.77
C LEU A 144 -10.51 -7.08 13.23
N HIS A 145 -11.23 -6.53 12.28
CA HIS A 145 -12.43 -5.74 12.53
C HIS A 145 -13.53 -6.12 11.55
N ARG A 146 -14.76 -5.74 11.87
CA ARG A 146 -15.87 -5.97 10.96
C ARG A 146 -15.70 -5.14 9.70
N SER A 147 -15.87 -5.76 8.51
CA SER A 147 -15.74 -5.07 7.24
C SER A 147 -16.76 -3.92 7.13
N PRO A 148 -16.40 -2.78 6.56
CA PRO A 148 -17.36 -1.77 6.15
C PRO A 148 -18.40 -2.35 5.21
N GLY A 149 -19.66 -1.95 5.38
CA GLY A 149 -20.75 -2.44 4.54
C GLY A 149 -22.09 -2.48 5.28
N VAL A 150 -23.07 -3.10 4.67
CA VAL A 150 -24.42 -3.27 5.24
C VAL A 150 -24.64 -4.74 5.56
N PHE A 151 -24.98 -5.01 6.82
CA PHE A 151 -25.30 -6.34 7.31
C PHE A 151 -26.78 -6.40 7.67
N TYR A 152 -27.47 -7.41 7.14
CA TYR A 152 -28.88 -7.64 7.40
C TYR A 152 -29.02 -8.79 8.42
N ASP A 153 -29.87 -8.60 9.41
CA ASP A 153 -30.13 -9.58 10.45
C ASP A 153 -31.63 -9.62 10.80
N HIS A 154 -32.04 -10.62 11.54
CA HIS A 154 -33.40 -10.74 12.05
C HIS A 154 -33.40 -11.39 13.46
N ASP A 155 -34.38 -11.05 14.26
CA ASP A 155 -34.53 -11.49 15.67
C ASP A 155 -35.17 -12.88 15.86
N ARG A 156 -35.58 -13.51 14.76
CA ARG A 156 -36.35 -14.77 14.76
C ARG A 156 -37.65 -14.71 15.64
N GLY A 157 -38.23 -13.53 15.80
CA GLY A 157 -39.45 -13.32 16.57
C GLY A 157 -39.27 -13.33 18.10
N LYS A 158 -37.99 -13.18 18.57
CA LYS A 158 -37.70 -13.21 20.01
C LYS A 158 -37.97 -11.88 20.72
N THR A 159 -37.88 -10.78 20.03
CA THR A 159 -37.93 -9.43 20.59
C THR A 159 -39.38 -8.92 20.79
N HIS A 160 -40.32 -9.35 19.95
CA HIS A 160 -41.68 -8.89 19.99
C HIS A 160 -42.62 -9.95 20.57
N SER A 161 -43.53 -9.53 21.47
CA SER A 161 -44.46 -10.43 22.20
C SER A 161 -45.44 -11.19 21.28
N SER A 162 -45.72 -10.65 20.09
CA SER A 162 -46.57 -11.30 19.06
C SER A 162 -45.83 -12.35 18.21
N GLY A 163 -44.53 -12.62 18.47
CA GLY A 163 -43.73 -13.53 17.66
C GLY A 163 -43.41 -13.03 16.24
N LYS A 164 -43.70 -11.77 15.92
CA LYS A 164 -43.41 -11.16 14.61
C LYS A 164 -41.91 -11.01 14.43
N VAL A 165 -41.42 -11.48 13.30
CA VAL A 165 -39.97 -11.34 12.95
C VAL A 165 -39.68 -9.90 12.62
N LEU A 166 -38.71 -9.33 13.35
CA LEU A 166 -38.20 -7.98 13.09
C LEU A 166 -36.90 -8.11 12.32
N TYR A 167 -36.80 -7.37 11.23
CA TYR A 167 -35.60 -7.27 10.41
C TYR A 167 -34.82 -6.02 10.77
N SER A 168 -33.52 -6.14 10.85
CA SER A 168 -32.62 -5.03 11.11
C SER A 168 -31.55 -4.93 10.05
N ALA A 169 -31.08 -3.72 9.79
CA ALA A 169 -29.93 -3.45 8.94
C ALA A 169 -28.91 -2.65 9.74
N ARG A 170 -27.67 -3.12 9.73
CA ARG A 170 -26.55 -2.45 10.38
C ARG A 170 -25.61 -1.91 9.32
N ILE A 171 -25.45 -0.60 9.28
CA ILE A 171 -24.52 0.08 8.39
C ILE A 171 -23.24 0.34 9.15
N ILE A 172 -22.13 -0.19 8.66
CA ILE A 172 -20.79 0.04 9.21
C ILE A 172 -20.04 0.90 8.21
N PRO A 173 -19.78 2.16 8.54
CA PRO A 173 -19.05 3.06 7.67
C PRO A 173 -17.55 2.69 7.62
N TYR A 174 -16.85 3.29 6.68
CA TYR A 174 -15.39 3.22 6.56
C TYR A 174 -14.72 3.91 7.71
#